data_cbb38511cbfd5690ce7b59e3e4d58dcc
#
_entry.id   cbb38511cbfd5690ce7b59e3e4d58dcc
#
_cell.length_a   1.000
_cell.length_b   1.000
_cell.length_c   1.000
_cell.angle_alpha   90.00
_cell.angle_beta   90.00
_cell.angle_gamma   90.00
#
_symmetry.space_group_name_H-M   'P 1'
#
loop_
_entity.id
_entity.type
_entity.pdbx_description
1 polymer ?
#
loop_
_entity_poly.entity_id
_entity_poly.type
_entity_poly.pdbx_seq_one_letter_code
_entity_poly.pdbx_strand_id
1 'polypeptide(L)'
;MKMMTNINNKAFVRFEHVDFSYYGVQGEIHVLNDMSFSIEKGSFTAIIGPSGCGKSTILSLISGLLKPVSGYITFYSEDFNAPKIGYMLQHDHLLEWRDIYHNILLGLEIQKSVTPSNLKFVDELLHKYNLYNTKNLSPSALSGGMRQRIALIRTMALKPDLLLLDEPFSALDYQTRLNVSKDVYDIIKSEHKTAVLVTHDISEAIALADTVILLSKSPCHVRDVIPIEFEKNEIDRNDVRNSKLFQEYFEHIWKELQSENIEP
;
A
#
# COMPACT_ATOMS: atom_id res chain seq x y z
N MET A 1 37.30 -6.36 6.59
CA MET A 1 36.73 -6.90 5.32
C MET A 1 35.33 -7.36 5.65
N LYS A 2 34.33 -6.40 5.65
CA LYS A 2 32.92 -6.70 5.90
C LYS A 2 32.35 -7.32 4.63
N MET A 3 31.77 -8.49 4.74
CA MET A 3 31.04 -9.18 3.69
C MET A 3 29.98 -8.23 3.14
N MET A 4 30.10 -7.81 1.87
CA MET A 4 28.99 -7.31 1.10
C MET A 4 28.09 -8.52 0.85
N THR A 5 27.09 -8.67 1.69
CA THR A 5 26.02 -9.63 1.50
C THR A 5 25.28 -9.31 0.22
N ASN A 6 25.08 -10.32 -0.60
CA ASN A 6 24.27 -10.36 -1.82
C ASN A 6 22.95 -9.56 -1.63
N ILE A 7 22.95 -8.30 -2.03
CA ILE A 7 21.75 -7.48 -2.06
C ILE A 7 21.10 -7.71 -3.44
N ASN A 8 20.35 -8.76 -3.47
CA ASN A 8 19.03 -9.00 -4.01
C ASN A 8 18.74 -8.69 -5.49
N ASN A 9 18.75 -9.78 -6.23
CA ASN A 9 18.03 -9.99 -7.51
C ASN A 9 16.48 -9.93 -7.36
N LYS A 10 15.93 -9.57 -6.19
CA LYS A 10 14.50 -9.58 -5.87
C LYS A 10 13.85 -8.19 -5.72
N ALA A 11 14.65 -7.13 -5.68
CA ALA A 11 14.11 -5.78 -5.53
C ALA A 11 13.22 -5.42 -6.74
N PHE A 12 12.02 -4.90 -6.49
CA PHE A 12 11.13 -4.36 -7.50
C PHE A 12 11.18 -2.83 -7.54
N VAL A 13 11.24 -2.19 -6.36
CA VAL A 13 11.46 -0.75 -6.22
C VAL A 13 12.63 -0.55 -5.26
N ARG A 14 13.53 0.38 -5.56
CA ARG A 14 14.63 0.78 -4.70
C ARG A 14 14.72 2.28 -4.59
N PHE A 15 14.79 2.76 -3.37
CA PHE A 15 15.16 4.12 -2.98
C PHE A 15 16.63 4.15 -2.63
N GLU A 16 17.39 5.10 -3.19
CA GLU A 16 18.83 5.26 -2.96
C GLU A 16 19.10 6.74 -2.65
N HIS A 17 19.35 7.03 -1.36
CA HIS A 17 19.68 8.37 -0.86
C HIS A 17 18.68 9.45 -1.31
N VAL A 18 17.37 9.17 -1.21
CA VAL A 18 16.32 10.05 -1.69
C VAL A 18 16.02 11.14 -0.68
N ASP A 19 16.17 12.40 -1.11
CA ASP A 19 15.70 13.58 -0.37
C ASP A 19 14.51 14.22 -1.08
N PHE A 20 13.60 14.79 -0.27
CA PHE A 20 12.47 15.52 -0.81
C PHE A 20 12.05 16.70 0.08
N SER A 21 11.81 17.85 -0.55
CA SER A 21 11.29 19.06 0.08
C SER A 21 10.12 19.63 -0.71
N TYR A 22 9.13 20.15 0.01
CA TYR A 22 8.14 21.03 -0.59
C TYR A 22 8.60 22.48 -0.55
N TYR A 23 8.35 23.22 -1.61
CA TYR A 23 8.63 24.64 -1.70
C TYR A 23 7.32 25.43 -1.76
N GLY A 24 7.08 26.28 -0.78
CA GLY A 24 5.89 27.08 -0.67
C GLY A 24 6.20 28.55 -0.39
N VAL A 25 5.16 29.38 -0.27
CA VAL A 25 5.30 30.83 0.02
C VAL A 25 6.04 31.08 1.35
N GLN A 26 5.96 30.14 2.29
CA GLN A 26 6.60 30.25 3.62
C GLN A 26 8.04 29.67 3.65
N GLY A 27 8.57 29.22 2.52
CA GLY A 27 9.90 28.66 2.40
C GLY A 27 9.91 27.15 2.06
N GLU A 28 11.04 26.53 2.33
CA GLU A 28 11.28 25.11 2.13
C GLU A 28 10.82 24.30 3.36
N ILE A 29 10.11 23.21 3.10
CA ILE A 29 9.74 22.22 4.11
C ILE A 29 10.41 20.91 3.73
N HIS A 30 11.51 20.57 4.40
CA HIS A 30 12.23 19.31 4.21
C HIS A 30 11.43 18.17 4.80
N VAL A 31 11.04 17.21 3.99
CA VAL A 31 10.14 16.10 4.39
C VAL A 31 10.86 14.77 4.47
N LEU A 32 11.67 14.43 3.46
CA LEU A 32 12.42 13.19 3.41
C LEU A 32 13.91 13.47 3.40
N ASN A 33 14.67 12.75 4.23
CA ASN A 33 16.10 12.90 4.41
C ASN A 33 16.79 11.55 4.26
N ASP A 34 17.63 11.41 3.24
CA ASP A 34 18.46 10.23 2.96
C ASP A 34 17.71 8.89 3.00
N MET A 35 16.54 8.86 2.36
CA MET A 35 15.69 7.68 2.32
C MET A 35 16.30 6.58 1.47
N SER A 36 16.61 5.42 2.10
CA SER A 36 17.18 4.26 1.41
C SER A 36 16.51 2.98 1.89
N PHE A 37 15.76 2.31 0.99
CA PHE A 37 15.11 1.02 1.23
C PHE A 37 14.75 0.34 -0.08
N SER A 38 14.31 -0.92 0.00
CA SER A 38 13.83 -1.66 -1.18
C SER A 38 12.52 -2.37 -0.89
N ILE A 39 11.71 -2.55 -1.94
CA ILE A 39 10.47 -3.32 -1.94
C ILE A 39 10.68 -4.51 -2.85
N GLU A 40 10.43 -5.72 -2.37
CA GLU A 40 10.61 -6.94 -3.16
C GLU A 40 9.41 -7.21 -4.07
N LYS A 41 9.66 -7.85 -5.23
CA LYS A 41 8.59 -8.25 -6.16
C LYS A 41 7.67 -9.28 -5.51
N GLY A 42 6.36 -9.08 -5.62
CA GLY A 42 5.34 -9.96 -5.03
C GLY A 42 5.21 -9.85 -3.51
N SER A 43 5.97 -8.94 -2.86
CA SER A 43 5.83 -8.70 -1.42
C SER A 43 4.71 -7.72 -1.11
N PHE A 44 4.22 -7.81 0.12
CA PHE A 44 3.36 -6.83 0.74
C PHE A 44 4.19 -6.06 1.77
N THR A 45 4.53 -4.81 1.47
CA THR A 45 5.35 -3.96 2.34
C THR A 45 4.47 -2.93 3.03
N ALA A 46 4.54 -2.82 4.35
CA ALA A 46 3.88 -1.75 5.10
C ALA A 46 4.89 -0.64 5.46
N ILE A 47 4.46 0.61 5.36
CA ILE A 47 5.22 1.79 5.79
C ILE A 47 4.47 2.42 6.96
N ILE A 48 5.11 2.48 8.12
CA ILE A 48 4.57 3.05 9.35
C ILE A 48 5.44 4.21 9.80
N GLY A 49 4.82 5.21 10.40
CA GLY A 49 5.52 6.33 11.02
C GLY A 49 4.54 7.36 11.56
N PRO A 50 5.02 8.37 12.28
CA PRO A 50 4.20 9.43 12.86
C PRO A 50 3.33 10.15 11.83
N SER A 51 2.24 10.78 12.28
CA SER A 51 1.42 11.61 11.39
C SER A 51 2.24 12.76 10.83
N GLY A 52 2.11 13.01 9.53
CA GLY A 52 2.82 14.11 8.84
C GLY A 52 4.31 13.82 8.55
N CYS A 53 4.85 12.64 8.83
CA CYS A 53 6.26 12.34 8.56
C CYS A 53 6.61 12.22 7.06
N GLY A 54 5.62 12.11 6.15
CA GLY A 54 5.90 12.02 4.71
C GLY A 54 5.49 10.70 4.05
N LYS A 55 4.69 9.85 4.70
CA LYS A 55 4.25 8.55 4.14
C LYS A 55 3.57 8.68 2.77
N SER A 56 2.58 9.55 2.63
CA SER A 56 1.90 9.79 1.35
C SER A 56 2.82 10.46 0.32
N THR A 57 3.85 11.20 0.78
CA THR A 57 4.90 11.74 -0.08
C THR A 57 5.72 10.60 -0.71
N ILE A 58 6.07 9.57 0.07
CA ILE A 58 6.76 8.38 -0.45
C ILE A 58 5.92 7.69 -1.53
N LEU A 59 4.60 7.49 -1.30
CA LEU A 59 3.73 6.91 -2.32
C LEU A 59 3.65 7.80 -3.58
N SER A 60 3.61 9.12 -3.41
CA SER A 60 3.60 10.09 -4.52
C SER A 60 4.90 10.06 -5.33
N LEU A 61 6.04 9.84 -4.68
CA LEU A 61 7.33 9.64 -5.33
C LEU A 61 7.38 8.31 -6.09
N ILE A 62 6.90 7.20 -5.48
CA ILE A 62 6.83 5.89 -6.14
C ILE A 62 5.91 5.98 -7.36
N SER A 63 4.77 6.66 -7.26
CA SER A 63 3.83 6.80 -8.39
C SER A 63 4.31 7.75 -9.49
N GLY A 64 5.40 8.48 -9.27
CA GLY A 64 5.93 9.46 -10.22
C GLY A 64 5.15 10.79 -10.25
N LEU A 65 4.19 11.00 -9.35
CA LEU A 65 3.48 12.27 -9.17
C LEU A 65 4.42 13.36 -8.64
N LEU A 66 5.42 12.96 -7.86
CA LEU A 66 6.50 13.81 -7.38
C LEU A 66 7.84 13.28 -7.88
N LYS A 67 8.84 14.16 -7.92
CA LYS A 67 10.23 13.80 -8.25
C LYS A 67 11.12 14.10 -7.06
N PRO A 68 12.10 13.24 -6.73
CA PRO A 68 13.03 13.52 -5.64
C PRO A 68 13.87 14.76 -5.96
N VAL A 69 14.29 15.48 -4.91
CA VAL A 69 15.24 16.60 -5.01
C VAL A 69 16.66 16.06 -5.23
N SER A 70 17.00 14.99 -4.54
CA SER A 70 18.25 14.24 -4.73
C SER A 70 18.01 12.73 -4.57
N GLY A 71 19.01 11.93 -4.93
CA GLY A 71 18.90 10.47 -4.93
C GLY A 71 18.09 9.92 -6.10
N TYR A 72 17.82 8.61 -6.05
CA TYR A 72 17.19 7.89 -7.15
C TYR A 72 16.13 6.92 -6.66
N ILE A 73 15.05 6.77 -7.47
CA ILE A 73 14.04 5.73 -7.31
C ILE A 73 14.11 4.86 -8.56
N THR A 74 14.53 3.62 -8.38
CA THR A 74 14.76 2.68 -9.49
C THR A 74 13.72 1.57 -9.43
N PHE A 75 13.11 1.27 -10.58
CA PHE A 75 12.24 0.12 -10.78
C PHE A 75 12.98 -0.98 -11.53
N TYR A 76 12.92 -2.18 -11.01
CA TYR A 76 13.48 -3.37 -11.63
C TYR A 76 12.36 -4.19 -12.26
N SER A 77 12.21 -4.12 -13.57
CA SER A 77 11.25 -4.89 -14.36
C SER A 77 11.98 -5.80 -15.34
N GLU A 78 11.52 -7.04 -15.47
CA GLU A 78 12.08 -7.99 -16.43
C GLU A 78 11.90 -7.53 -17.88
N ASP A 79 10.83 -6.78 -18.16
CA ASP A 79 10.44 -6.37 -19.51
C ASP A 79 10.99 -4.98 -19.92
N PHE A 80 11.87 -4.37 -19.12
CA PHE A 80 12.40 -3.01 -19.34
C PHE A 80 11.32 -1.91 -19.49
N ASN A 81 10.07 -2.21 -19.25
CA ASN A 81 8.98 -1.26 -19.28
C ASN A 81 8.77 -0.65 -17.89
N ALA A 82 8.33 0.61 -17.86
CA ALA A 82 7.88 1.22 -16.61
C ALA A 82 6.71 0.40 -16.02
N PRO A 83 6.73 0.04 -14.73
CA PRO A 83 5.67 -0.73 -14.12
C PRO A 83 4.36 0.04 -14.12
N LYS A 84 3.24 -0.67 -14.31
CA LYS A 84 1.92 -0.10 -14.12
C LYS A 84 1.65 0.05 -12.64
N ILE A 85 1.36 1.25 -12.19
CA ILE A 85 1.10 1.56 -10.78
C ILE A 85 -0.38 1.81 -10.61
N GLY A 86 -0.99 1.08 -9.67
CA GLY A 86 -2.34 1.33 -9.18
C GLY A 86 -2.26 2.07 -7.86
N TYR A 87 -2.92 3.23 -7.74
CA TYR A 87 -2.92 4.03 -6.53
C TYR A 87 -4.32 4.07 -5.93
N MET A 88 -4.49 3.50 -4.74
CA MET A 88 -5.70 3.58 -3.94
C MET A 88 -5.50 4.64 -2.86
N LEU A 89 -6.24 5.72 -2.95
CA LEU A 89 -6.22 6.84 -2.01
C LEU A 89 -6.97 6.50 -0.71
N GLN A 90 -6.75 7.28 0.33
CA GLN A 90 -7.36 7.13 1.65
C GLN A 90 -8.90 7.05 1.61
N HIS A 91 -9.53 7.84 0.74
CA HIS A 91 -10.96 7.76 0.46
C HIS A 91 -11.22 6.97 -0.82
N ASP A 92 -12.37 6.33 -0.92
CA ASP A 92 -12.74 5.51 -2.09
C ASP A 92 -12.88 6.31 -3.38
N HIS A 93 -13.21 7.61 -3.29
CA HIS A 93 -13.41 8.52 -4.43
C HIS A 93 -14.26 7.90 -5.55
N LEU A 94 -15.31 7.16 -5.19
CA LEU A 94 -16.29 6.69 -6.15
C LEU A 94 -17.13 7.86 -6.62
N LEU A 95 -17.39 7.93 -7.93
CA LEU A 95 -18.17 8.97 -8.55
C LEU A 95 -19.66 8.71 -8.31
N GLU A 96 -20.31 9.55 -7.50
CA GLU A 96 -21.70 9.35 -7.08
C GLU A 96 -22.72 9.41 -8.23
N TRP A 97 -22.36 10.03 -9.36
CA TRP A 97 -23.18 10.11 -10.57
C TRP A 97 -23.00 8.94 -11.54
N ARG A 98 -22.19 7.96 -11.17
CA ARG A 98 -21.97 6.70 -11.89
C ARG A 98 -22.39 5.52 -11.05
N ASP A 99 -22.88 4.47 -11.67
CA ASP A 99 -23.04 3.18 -11.00
C ASP A 99 -21.68 2.55 -10.67
N ILE A 100 -21.69 1.46 -9.91
CA ILE A 100 -20.48 0.77 -9.47
C ILE A 100 -19.69 0.22 -10.65
N TYR A 101 -20.37 -0.35 -11.65
CA TYR A 101 -19.67 -0.94 -12.78
C TYR A 101 -18.89 0.11 -13.59
N HIS A 102 -19.53 1.24 -13.90
CA HIS A 102 -18.87 2.34 -14.59
C HIS A 102 -17.81 3.04 -13.72
N ASN A 103 -17.93 3.02 -12.40
CA ASN A 103 -16.84 3.44 -11.51
C ASN A 103 -15.61 2.55 -11.68
N ILE A 104 -15.78 1.23 -11.71
CA ILE A 104 -14.68 0.27 -11.90
C ILE A 104 -14.04 0.43 -13.28
N LEU A 105 -14.85 0.64 -14.32
CA LEU A 105 -14.36 0.78 -15.69
C LEU A 105 -13.66 2.12 -15.97
N LEU A 106 -13.77 3.11 -15.09
CA LEU A 106 -13.28 4.48 -15.32
C LEU A 106 -11.84 4.53 -15.85
N GLY A 107 -10.93 3.81 -15.22
CA GLY A 107 -9.52 3.79 -15.65
C GLY A 107 -9.34 3.13 -17.03
N LEU A 108 -10.10 2.08 -17.32
CA LEU A 108 -10.09 1.41 -18.62
C LEU A 108 -10.67 2.32 -19.73
N GLU A 109 -11.71 3.10 -19.42
CA GLU A 109 -12.29 4.09 -20.33
C GLU A 109 -11.27 5.18 -20.69
N ILE A 110 -10.60 5.74 -19.67
CA ILE A 110 -9.56 6.77 -19.85
C ILE A 110 -8.42 6.25 -20.73
N GLN A 111 -7.98 5.01 -20.48
CA GLN A 111 -6.92 4.36 -21.26
C GLN A 111 -7.38 3.82 -22.61
N LYS A 112 -8.69 3.97 -22.97
CA LYS A 112 -9.28 3.39 -24.18
C LYS A 112 -9.04 1.88 -24.30
N SER A 113 -9.02 1.18 -23.18
CA SER A 113 -8.71 -0.24 -23.06
C SER A 113 -9.90 -1.10 -22.58
N VAL A 114 -11.13 -0.63 -22.81
CA VAL A 114 -12.36 -1.38 -22.56
C VAL A 114 -12.49 -2.48 -23.62
N THR A 115 -11.93 -3.65 -23.32
CA THR A 115 -11.94 -4.82 -24.20
C THR A 115 -12.78 -5.95 -23.59
N PRO A 116 -13.29 -6.91 -24.38
CA PRO A 116 -14.01 -8.06 -23.85
C PRO A 116 -13.22 -8.82 -22.76
N SER A 117 -11.89 -8.94 -22.92
CA SER A 117 -11.02 -9.58 -21.93
C SER A 117 -10.96 -8.81 -20.61
N ASN A 118 -10.87 -7.47 -20.65
CA ASN A 118 -10.85 -6.64 -19.44
C ASN A 118 -12.21 -6.61 -18.75
N LEU A 119 -13.31 -6.57 -19.51
CA LEU A 119 -14.67 -6.66 -18.96
C LEU A 119 -14.87 -8.00 -18.24
N LYS A 120 -14.45 -9.11 -18.88
CA LYS A 120 -14.52 -10.44 -18.28
C LYS A 120 -13.72 -10.50 -16.97
N PHE A 121 -12.51 -9.94 -16.94
CA PHE A 121 -11.68 -9.87 -15.73
C PHE A 121 -12.35 -9.07 -14.61
N VAL A 122 -12.97 -7.94 -14.91
CA VAL A 122 -13.73 -7.14 -13.94
C VAL A 122 -14.94 -7.94 -13.41
N ASP A 123 -15.68 -8.62 -14.27
CA ASP A 123 -16.81 -9.46 -13.83
C ASP A 123 -16.32 -10.63 -12.95
N GLU A 124 -15.19 -11.27 -13.27
CA GLU A 124 -14.56 -12.31 -12.44
C GLU A 124 -14.19 -11.78 -11.06
N LEU A 125 -13.59 -10.58 -10.96
CA LEU A 125 -13.29 -9.94 -9.67
C LEU A 125 -14.57 -9.66 -8.88
N LEU A 126 -15.60 -9.11 -9.51
CA LEU A 126 -16.88 -8.83 -8.85
C LEU A 126 -17.55 -10.12 -8.32
N HIS A 127 -17.50 -11.22 -9.07
CA HIS A 127 -18.01 -12.52 -8.61
C HIS A 127 -17.18 -13.08 -7.47
N LYS A 128 -15.85 -13.11 -7.61
CA LYS A 128 -14.90 -13.62 -6.61
C LYS A 128 -15.08 -12.98 -5.23
N TYR A 129 -15.43 -11.67 -5.22
CA TYR A 129 -15.57 -10.89 -3.98
C TYR A 129 -17.03 -10.60 -3.60
N ASN A 130 -17.99 -11.36 -4.17
CA ASN A 130 -19.42 -11.29 -3.85
C ASN A 130 -20.03 -9.89 -4.05
N LEU A 131 -19.54 -9.13 -5.04
CA LEU A 131 -19.99 -7.76 -5.34
C LEU A 131 -20.69 -7.65 -6.70
N TYR A 132 -20.87 -8.76 -7.44
CA TYR A 132 -21.46 -8.73 -8.77
C TYR A 132 -22.86 -8.14 -8.79
N ASN A 133 -23.68 -8.45 -7.78
CA ASN A 133 -25.06 -7.96 -7.68
C ASN A 133 -25.15 -6.44 -7.39
N THR A 134 -24.03 -5.80 -7.05
CA THR A 134 -23.98 -4.35 -6.75
C THR A 134 -23.65 -3.51 -7.97
N LYS A 135 -23.30 -4.11 -9.09
CA LYS A 135 -22.73 -3.41 -10.25
C LYS A 135 -23.60 -2.26 -10.80
N ASN A 136 -24.92 -2.37 -10.69
CA ASN A 136 -25.85 -1.35 -11.17
C ASN A 136 -26.34 -0.40 -10.06
N LEU A 137 -25.81 -0.52 -8.84
CA LEU A 137 -26.15 0.38 -7.74
C LEU A 137 -25.31 1.66 -7.78
N SER A 138 -25.79 2.72 -7.13
CA SER A 138 -25.00 3.92 -6.84
C SER A 138 -24.02 3.68 -5.69
N PRO A 139 -22.89 4.40 -5.60
CA PRO A 139 -21.99 4.31 -4.47
C PRO A 139 -22.66 4.56 -3.11
N SER A 140 -23.63 5.48 -3.06
CA SER A 140 -24.39 5.80 -1.84
C SER A 140 -25.23 4.63 -1.30
N ALA A 141 -25.53 3.62 -2.10
CA ALA A 141 -26.25 2.42 -1.68
C ALA A 141 -25.35 1.36 -1.00
N LEU A 142 -24.02 1.56 -0.99
CA LEU A 142 -23.06 0.61 -0.46
C LEU A 142 -22.62 0.97 0.96
N SER A 143 -22.29 -0.07 1.77
CA SER A 143 -21.56 0.12 3.03
C SER A 143 -20.12 0.61 2.78
N GLY A 144 -19.49 1.23 3.78
CA GLY A 144 -18.11 1.69 3.69
C GLY A 144 -17.13 0.58 3.27
N GLY A 145 -17.25 -0.61 3.84
CA GLY A 145 -16.43 -1.76 3.46
C GLY A 145 -16.65 -2.24 2.03
N MET A 146 -17.89 -2.17 1.51
CA MET A 146 -18.16 -2.47 0.11
C MET A 146 -17.54 -1.43 -0.82
N ARG A 147 -17.64 -0.15 -0.46
CA ARG A 147 -17.03 0.96 -1.23
C ARG A 147 -15.51 0.79 -1.32
N GLN A 148 -14.83 0.42 -0.22
CA GLN A 148 -13.38 0.17 -0.22
C GLN A 148 -12.99 -1.01 -1.12
N ARG A 149 -13.73 -2.13 -1.06
CA ARG A 149 -13.48 -3.27 -1.95
C ARG A 149 -13.71 -2.91 -3.42
N ILE A 150 -14.73 -2.11 -3.73
CA ILE A 150 -14.97 -1.59 -5.09
C ILE A 150 -13.82 -0.68 -5.55
N ALA A 151 -13.33 0.21 -4.69
CA ALA A 151 -12.19 1.07 -5.01
C ALA A 151 -10.92 0.25 -5.30
N LEU A 152 -10.70 -0.84 -4.56
CA LEU A 152 -9.61 -1.77 -4.87
C LEU A 152 -9.84 -2.48 -6.23
N ILE A 153 -11.04 -2.99 -6.49
CA ILE A 153 -11.37 -3.65 -7.77
C ILE A 153 -11.18 -2.67 -8.94
N ARG A 154 -11.58 -1.40 -8.79
CA ARG A 154 -11.33 -0.34 -9.78
C ARG A 154 -9.83 -0.19 -10.07
N THR A 155 -9.00 -0.20 -9.03
CA THR A 155 -7.55 -0.10 -9.17
C THR A 155 -6.99 -1.37 -9.82
N MET A 156 -7.46 -2.55 -9.42
CA MET A 156 -7.04 -3.85 -9.96
C MET A 156 -7.48 -4.07 -11.42
N ALA A 157 -8.58 -3.44 -11.86
CA ALA A 157 -9.07 -3.54 -13.24
C ALA A 157 -8.01 -3.11 -14.28
N LEU A 158 -7.10 -2.23 -13.90
CA LEU A 158 -5.96 -1.78 -14.71
C LEU A 158 -4.81 -2.79 -14.77
N LYS A 159 -4.90 -3.90 -14.05
CA LYS A 159 -3.87 -4.95 -13.94
C LYS A 159 -2.50 -4.36 -13.57
N PRO A 160 -2.40 -3.62 -12.45
CA PRO A 160 -1.14 -3.01 -12.05
C PRO A 160 -0.10 -4.06 -11.66
N ASP A 161 1.18 -3.69 -11.76
CA ASP A 161 2.32 -4.47 -11.28
C ASP A 161 2.60 -4.14 -9.79
N LEU A 162 2.33 -2.88 -9.41
CA LEU A 162 2.49 -2.34 -8.07
C LEU A 162 1.20 -1.66 -7.60
N LEU A 163 0.75 -2.03 -6.41
CA LEU A 163 -0.37 -1.38 -5.72
C LEU A 163 0.15 -0.48 -4.61
N LEU A 164 -0.26 0.78 -4.61
CA LEU A 164 -0.01 1.75 -3.56
C LEU A 164 -1.32 1.98 -2.82
N LEU A 165 -1.32 1.76 -1.51
CA LEU A 165 -2.49 1.82 -0.64
C LEU A 165 -2.23 2.88 0.45
N ASP A 166 -2.89 4.02 0.37
CA ASP A 166 -2.73 5.14 1.30
C ASP A 166 -3.84 5.11 2.35
N GLU A 167 -3.56 4.59 3.54
CA GLU A 167 -4.51 4.44 4.66
C GLU A 167 -5.90 3.91 4.26
N PRO A 168 -5.99 2.82 3.48
CA PRO A 168 -7.22 2.43 2.80
C PRO A 168 -8.36 2.03 3.75
N PHE A 169 -8.06 1.77 5.02
CA PHE A 169 -9.03 1.26 5.98
C PHE A 169 -9.34 2.23 7.13
N SER A 170 -8.74 3.43 7.12
CA SER A 170 -8.82 4.40 8.22
C SER A 170 -10.25 4.90 8.51
N ALA A 171 -11.12 4.93 7.49
CA ALA A 171 -12.51 5.39 7.61
C ALA A 171 -13.50 4.29 8.06
N LEU A 172 -13.03 3.06 8.30
CA LEU A 172 -13.87 1.92 8.68
C LEU A 172 -13.89 1.71 10.19
N ASP A 173 -15.05 1.24 10.70
CA ASP A 173 -15.12 0.73 12.05
C ASP A 173 -14.23 -0.50 12.24
N TYR A 174 -13.88 -0.81 13.49
CA TYR A 174 -12.90 -1.85 13.80
C TYR A 174 -13.24 -3.23 13.18
N GLN A 175 -14.50 -3.70 13.34
CA GLN A 175 -14.89 -5.01 12.86
C GLN A 175 -14.89 -5.10 11.33
N THR A 176 -15.41 -4.07 10.67
CA THR A 176 -15.40 -3.96 9.20
C THR A 176 -13.96 -3.88 8.68
N ARG A 177 -13.09 -3.14 9.37
CA ARG A 177 -11.66 -3.00 9.03
C ARG A 177 -10.96 -4.35 9.01
N LEU A 178 -11.15 -5.18 10.04
CA LEU A 178 -10.56 -6.52 10.12
C LEU A 178 -10.94 -7.39 8.92
N ASN A 179 -12.22 -7.41 8.56
CA ASN A 179 -12.71 -8.22 7.45
C ASN A 179 -12.23 -7.70 6.11
N VAL A 180 -12.34 -6.37 5.87
CA VAL A 180 -11.95 -5.77 4.60
C VAL A 180 -10.44 -5.83 4.38
N SER A 181 -9.62 -5.62 5.42
CA SER A 181 -8.17 -5.72 5.29
C SER A 181 -7.71 -7.12 4.92
N LYS A 182 -8.36 -8.16 5.48
CA LYS A 182 -8.13 -9.55 5.07
C LYS A 182 -8.54 -9.77 3.61
N ASP A 183 -9.75 -9.37 3.22
CA ASP A 183 -10.23 -9.52 1.84
C ASP A 183 -9.24 -8.86 0.86
N VAL A 184 -8.77 -7.64 1.18
CA VAL A 184 -7.78 -6.90 0.37
C VAL A 184 -6.46 -7.65 0.27
N TYR A 185 -5.96 -8.19 1.39
CA TYR A 185 -4.76 -9.01 1.40
C TYR A 185 -4.89 -10.24 0.50
N ASP A 186 -5.99 -10.98 0.66
CA ASP A 186 -6.27 -12.20 -0.12
C ASP A 186 -6.36 -11.90 -1.62
N ILE A 187 -6.97 -10.75 -1.98
CA ILE A 187 -7.02 -10.25 -3.37
C ILE A 187 -5.60 -10.06 -3.91
N ILE A 188 -4.78 -9.28 -3.21
CA ILE A 188 -3.44 -8.89 -3.66
C ILE A 188 -2.54 -10.14 -3.79
N LYS A 189 -2.58 -11.04 -2.80
CA LYS A 189 -1.76 -12.26 -2.81
C LYS A 189 -2.21 -13.26 -3.87
N SER A 190 -3.52 -13.46 -4.06
CA SER A 190 -4.04 -14.39 -5.09
C SER A 190 -3.75 -13.93 -6.52
N GLU A 191 -3.61 -12.62 -6.74
CA GLU A 191 -3.24 -12.03 -8.03
C GLU A 191 -1.72 -11.81 -8.18
N HIS A 192 -0.92 -12.32 -7.22
CA HIS A 192 0.56 -12.22 -7.20
C HIS A 192 1.09 -10.79 -7.41
N LYS A 193 0.44 -9.80 -6.78
CA LYS A 193 0.81 -8.38 -6.93
C LYS A 193 1.79 -7.94 -5.86
N THR A 194 2.64 -6.98 -6.22
CA THR A 194 3.45 -6.23 -5.25
C THR A 194 2.59 -5.13 -4.64
N ALA A 195 2.63 -4.95 -3.33
CA ALA A 195 1.83 -3.92 -2.66
C ALA A 195 2.64 -3.13 -1.63
N VAL A 196 2.35 -1.84 -1.56
CA VAL A 196 2.84 -0.94 -0.50
C VAL A 196 1.64 -0.34 0.22
N LEU A 197 1.56 -0.60 1.50
CA LEU A 197 0.54 -0.08 2.41
C LEU A 197 1.14 1.01 3.29
N VAL A 198 0.59 2.19 3.24
CA VAL A 198 0.81 3.22 4.25
C VAL A 198 -0.30 3.14 5.28
N THR A 199 0.06 3.01 6.54
CA THR A 199 -0.89 2.99 7.66
C THR A 199 -0.27 3.57 8.93
N HIS A 200 -1.10 4.01 9.86
CA HIS A 200 -0.71 4.36 11.23
C HIS A 200 -1.09 3.25 12.25
N ASP A 201 -1.75 2.18 11.78
CA ASP A 201 -2.16 1.04 12.61
C ASP A 201 -1.08 -0.06 12.57
N ILE A 202 -0.37 -0.23 13.70
CA ILE A 202 0.69 -1.24 13.85
C ILE A 202 0.13 -2.65 13.65
N SER A 203 -1.07 -2.91 14.20
CA SER A 203 -1.70 -4.24 14.11
C SER A 203 -2.05 -4.62 12.67
N GLU A 204 -2.47 -3.62 11.89
CA GLU A 204 -2.76 -3.79 10.46
C GLU A 204 -1.49 -4.11 9.67
N ALA A 205 -0.42 -3.35 9.91
CA ALA A 205 0.85 -3.57 9.22
C ALA A 205 1.44 -4.95 9.51
N ILE A 206 1.48 -5.38 10.78
CA ILE A 206 2.00 -6.71 11.16
C ILE A 206 1.12 -7.81 10.57
N ALA A 207 -0.21 -7.65 10.57
CA ALA A 207 -1.10 -8.68 10.07
C ALA A 207 -1.03 -8.87 8.55
N LEU A 208 -0.72 -7.83 7.78
CA LEU A 208 -0.79 -7.86 6.32
C LEU A 208 0.58 -7.93 5.64
N ALA A 209 1.63 -7.32 6.23
CA ALA A 209 2.89 -7.17 5.55
C ALA A 209 3.80 -8.41 5.67
N ASP A 210 4.68 -8.55 4.68
CA ASP A 210 5.86 -9.41 4.72
C ASP A 210 7.06 -8.63 5.29
N THR A 211 7.02 -7.28 5.16
CA THR A 211 8.06 -6.36 5.68
C THR A 211 7.41 -5.08 6.15
N VAL A 212 7.80 -4.60 7.32
CA VAL A 212 7.41 -3.29 7.85
C VAL A 212 8.61 -2.35 7.79
N ILE A 213 8.45 -1.20 7.12
CA ILE A 213 9.41 -0.10 7.10
C ILE A 213 8.94 0.93 8.11
N LEU A 214 9.76 1.16 9.13
CA LEU A 214 9.49 2.10 10.19
C LEU A 214 10.18 3.43 9.89
N LEU A 215 9.42 4.52 9.96
CA LEU A 215 9.87 5.86 9.65
C LEU A 215 9.99 6.74 10.90
N SER A 216 10.96 7.65 10.87
CA SER A 216 11.14 8.71 11.88
C SER A 216 10.14 9.86 11.72
N LYS A 217 10.17 10.85 12.63
CA LYS A 217 9.55 12.16 12.45
C LYS A 217 10.15 12.92 11.26
N SER A 218 9.49 13.98 10.83
CA SER A 218 10.00 14.88 9.78
C SER A 218 11.18 15.75 10.29
N PRO A 219 12.26 15.89 9.50
CA PRO A 219 12.56 15.28 8.21
C PRO A 219 12.75 13.74 8.36
N CYS A 220 11.96 13.01 7.61
CA CYS A 220 11.76 11.58 7.79
C CYS A 220 12.92 10.79 7.15
N HIS A 221 13.39 9.76 7.86
CA HIS A 221 14.33 8.75 7.36
C HIS A 221 13.86 7.35 7.75
N VAL A 222 14.41 6.33 7.11
CA VAL A 222 14.17 4.94 7.50
C VAL A 222 14.86 4.66 8.82
N ARG A 223 14.09 4.28 9.83
CA ARG A 223 14.57 3.95 11.15
C ARG A 223 14.88 2.46 11.30
N ASP A 224 13.96 1.63 10.80
CA ASP A 224 14.12 0.18 10.83
C ASP A 224 13.38 -0.48 9.67
N VAL A 225 13.81 -1.67 9.27
CA VAL A 225 13.18 -2.52 8.26
C VAL A 225 13.00 -3.91 8.87
N ILE A 226 11.78 -4.22 9.24
CA ILE A 226 11.42 -5.39 10.05
C ILE A 226 10.77 -6.44 9.16
N PRO A 227 11.43 -7.59 8.91
CA PRO A 227 10.78 -8.72 8.25
C PRO A 227 9.72 -9.31 9.19
N ILE A 228 8.54 -9.59 8.66
CA ILE A 228 7.43 -10.19 9.39
C ILE A 228 7.25 -11.63 8.91
N GLU A 229 7.69 -12.57 9.73
CA GLU A 229 7.65 -13.99 9.41
C GLU A 229 6.78 -14.72 10.44
N PHE A 230 5.68 -15.32 9.98
CA PHE A 230 4.87 -16.25 10.78
C PHE A 230 5.09 -17.66 10.25
N GLU A 231 5.05 -18.64 11.11
CA GLU A 231 5.17 -20.05 10.70
C GLU A 231 4.09 -20.41 9.67
N LYS A 232 4.53 -20.96 8.54
CA LYS A 232 3.72 -21.11 7.31
C LYS A 232 2.55 -22.08 7.42
N ASN A 233 2.42 -22.85 8.49
CA ASN A 233 1.62 -24.07 8.47
C ASN A 233 0.24 -24.01 9.10
N GLU A 234 -0.17 -22.94 9.80
CA GLU A 234 -1.42 -23.02 10.58
C GLU A 234 -2.19 -21.70 10.81
N ILE A 235 -1.72 -20.53 10.39
CA ILE A 235 -2.37 -19.32 10.87
C ILE A 235 -3.08 -18.57 9.74
N ASP A 236 -4.42 -18.67 9.73
CA ASP A 236 -5.24 -17.65 9.07
C ASP A 236 -4.80 -16.26 9.56
N ARG A 237 -4.58 -15.31 8.65
CA ARG A 237 -4.13 -13.94 9.00
C ARG A 237 -5.01 -13.25 10.06
N ASN A 238 -6.22 -13.76 10.33
CA ASN A 238 -7.02 -13.33 11.47
C ASN A 238 -6.50 -13.86 12.81
N ASP A 239 -5.89 -15.05 12.83
CA ASP A 239 -5.42 -15.70 14.04
C ASP A 239 -4.01 -15.24 14.44
N VAL A 240 -3.22 -14.68 13.48
CA VAL A 240 -1.87 -14.17 13.80
C VAL A 240 -1.88 -13.14 14.92
N ARG A 241 -2.94 -12.34 15.03
CA ARG A 241 -3.08 -11.30 16.07
C ARG A 241 -3.09 -11.87 17.50
N ASN A 242 -3.45 -13.14 17.65
CA ASN A 242 -3.45 -13.84 18.94
C ASN A 242 -2.13 -14.57 19.23
N SER A 243 -1.18 -14.56 18.28
CA SER A 243 0.10 -15.23 18.45
C SER A 243 1.06 -14.44 19.33
N LYS A 244 1.95 -15.16 20.04
CA LYS A 244 3.01 -14.54 20.84
C LYS A 244 3.95 -13.69 19.96
N LEU A 245 4.27 -14.19 18.77
CA LEU A 245 5.16 -13.51 17.83
C LEU A 245 4.57 -12.18 17.35
N PHE A 246 3.24 -12.11 17.14
CA PHE A 246 2.56 -10.85 16.83
C PHE A 246 2.75 -9.82 17.96
N GLN A 247 2.63 -10.25 19.22
CA GLN A 247 2.82 -9.37 20.37
C GLN A 247 4.26 -8.87 20.46
N GLU A 248 5.25 -9.73 20.19
CA GLU A 248 6.65 -9.36 20.15
C GLU A 248 6.95 -8.29 19.06
N TYR A 249 6.42 -8.47 17.83
CA TYR A 249 6.50 -7.45 16.78
C TYR A 249 5.80 -6.15 17.19
N PHE A 250 4.61 -6.25 17.76
CA PHE A 250 3.86 -5.08 18.19
C PHE A 250 4.60 -4.27 19.24
N GLU A 251 5.11 -4.92 20.28
CA GLU A 251 5.89 -4.27 21.36
C GLU A 251 7.16 -3.62 20.82
N HIS A 252 7.87 -4.30 19.90
CA HIS A 252 9.06 -3.75 19.28
C HIS A 252 8.74 -2.47 18.50
N ILE A 253 7.78 -2.53 17.56
CA ILE A 253 7.41 -1.38 16.73
C ILE A 253 6.85 -0.24 17.59
N TRP A 254 6.01 -0.56 18.58
CA TRP A 254 5.45 0.42 19.49
C TRP A 254 6.52 1.16 20.28
N LYS A 255 7.50 0.43 20.83
CA LYS A 255 8.64 1.01 21.57
C LYS A 255 9.45 1.94 20.67
N GLU A 256 9.73 1.52 19.45
CA GLU A 256 10.47 2.33 18.49
C GLU A 256 9.73 3.63 18.14
N LEU A 257 8.42 3.60 17.93
CA LEU A 257 7.60 4.80 17.68
C LEU A 257 7.50 5.72 18.89
N GLN A 258 7.48 5.17 20.13
CA GLN A 258 7.41 5.98 21.34
C GLN A 258 8.73 6.67 21.70
N SER A 259 9.88 6.06 21.43
CA SER A 259 11.18 6.63 21.77
C SER A 259 11.41 8.00 21.10
N GLU A 260 10.78 8.27 19.97
CA GLU A 260 10.78 9.58 19.30
C GLU A 260 9.95 10.67 20.02
N ASN A 261 9.00 10.27 20.86
CA ASN A 261 8.21 11.26 21.61
C ASN A 261 8.90 11.73 22.90
N ILE A 262 10.04 11.13 23.25
CA ILE A 262 10.77 11.38 24.49
C ILE A 262 12.04 12.22 24.25
N GLU A 263 12.50 12.36 23.00
CA GLU A 263 13.59 13.30 22.70
C GLU A 263 13.06 14.73 22.58
N PRO A 264 13.63 15.67 23.34
CA PRO A 264 13.15 17.05 23.47
C PRO A 264 13.37 17.90 22.19
#